data_cddbdfc2f47f3db1da546e9f3e944ff3
#
_entry.id   cddbdfc2f47f3db1da546e9f3e944ff3
#
_cell.length_a   1.000
_cell.length_b   1.000
_cell.length_c   1.000
_cell.angle_alpha   90.00
_cell.angle_beta   90.00
_cell.angle_gamma   90.00
#
_symmetry.space_group_name_H-M   'P 1'
#
loop_
_entity.id
_entity.type
_entity.pdbx_description
1 polymer ?
#
loop_
_entity_poly.entity_id
_entity_poly.type
_entity_poly.pdbx_seq_one_letter_code
_entity_poly.pdbx_strand_id
1 'polypeptide(L)'
;MFIKRIGIDLGTTNTLVFIPGKGAVVFEPTIVAYDLNDNKVLAVGHEAKEMLGRTPNDIGAYRPLKDGVIADYKTTKAMLQYFISKTLGSFNIFKPIVIVSGPAGITSTERRAVINATLEAGAREAYLVREPILAALGAGIPINSASGHMIVNIGGGTAEVAVISLGGIVSWASLRIAGNKFDEAIAEYVKKKYNLAIGEQTAEKVKIEIGSAVNQKNKLECEVRGRDLDTGLPRSITMNSNEVAEAISGH
;
A
#
# COMPACT_ATOMS: atom_id res chain seq x y z
N MET A 1 -31.00 -2.98 16.02
CA MET A 1 -29.63 -2.82 16.54
C MET A 1 -28.70 -2.73 15.34
N PHE A 2 -28.16 -1.55 15.04
CA PHE A 2 -27.36 -1.36 13.81
C PHE A 2 -25.91 -1.73 14.07
N ILE A 3 -25.52 -2.95 13.72
CA ILE A 3 -24.13 -3.35 13.69
C ILE A 3 -23.45 -2.65 12.50
N LYS A 4 -22.46 -1.82 12.76
CA LYS A 4 -21.69 -1.18 11.68
C LYS A 4 -20.87 -2.22 10.92
N ARG A 5 -20.82 -2.09 9.60
CA ARG A 5 -19.98 -2.88 8.70
C ARG A 5 -18.91 -1.98 8.13
N ILE A 6 -17.68 -2.49 8.06
CA ILE A 6 -16.51 -1.76 7.58
C ILE A 6 -15.78 -2.65 6.58
N GLY A 7 -15.42 -2.10 5.43
CA GLY A 7 -14.45 -2.70 4.52
C GLY A 7 -13.09 -2.03 4.73
N ILE A 8 -12.02 -2.80 4.84
CA ILE A 8 -10.65 -2.30 4.92
C ILE A 8 -9.86 -2.92 3.77
N ASP A 9 -9.42 -2.08 2.84
CA ASP A 9 -8.40 -2.47 1.88
C ASP A 9 -7.03 -2.26 2.53
N LEU A 10 -6.42 -3.38 2.92
CA LEU A 10 -5.18 -3.39 3.71
C LEU A 10 -3.96 -3.50 2.78
N GLY A 11 -3.69 -2.41 2.05
CA GLY A 11 -2.59 -2.37 1.08
C GLY A 11 -1.22 -2.10 1.70
N THR A 12 -0.16 -2.57 1.03
CA THR A 12 1.24 -2.35 1.45
C THR A 12 1.61 -0.87 1.52
N THR A 13 1.11 -0.05 0.61
CA THR A 13 1.45 1.37 0.51
C THR A 13 0.41 2.26 1.15
N ASN A 14 -0.87 2.01 0.88
CA ASN A 14 -1.99 2.78 1.40
C ASN A 14 -3.07 1.83 1.94
N THR A 15 -3.75 2.27 2.99
CA THR A 15 -4.94 1.61 3.55
C THR A 15 -6.16 2.47 3.26
N LEU A 16 -7.22 1.84 2.74
CA LEU A 16 -8.51 2.48 2.50
C LEU A 16 -9.57 1.87 3.41
N VAL A 17 -10.41 2.69 4.01
CA VAL A 17 -11.56 2.23 4.80
C VAL A 17 -12.86 2.70 4.16
N PHE A 18 -13.74 1.74 3.94
CA PHE A 18 -15.05 1.92 3.32
C PHE A 18 -16.18 1.64 4.32
N ILE A 19 -17.20 2.47 4.31
CA ILE A 19 -18.45 2.27 5.06
C ILE A 19 -19.62 2.19 4.07
N PRO A 20 -20.48 1.16 4.13
CA PRO A 20 -21.69 1.09 3.34
C PRO A 20 -22.57 2.36 3.52
N GLY A 21 -22.97 2.97 2.42
CA GLY A 21 -23.76 4.20 2.41
C GLY A 21 -22.98 5.51 2.60
N LYS A 22 -21.68 5.45 2.95
CA LYS A 22 -20.80 6.63 3.04
C LYS A 22 -19.67 6.61 2.02
N GLY A 23 -19.34 5.45 1.46
CA GLY A 23 -18.21 5.29 0.56
C GLY A 23 -16.87 5.14 1.29
N ALA A 24 -15.78 5.51 0.61
CA ALA A 24 -14.44 5.55 1.19
C ALA A 24 -14.35 6.74 2.15
N VAL A 25 -14.07 6.47 3.43
CA VAL A 25 -14.03 7.48 4.51
C VAL A 25 -12.62 7.72 5.04
N VAL A 26 -11.68 6.81 4.77
CA VAL A 26 -10.27 6.95 5.09
C VAL A 26 -9.47 6.48 3.88
N PHE A 27 -8.46 7.25 3.50
CA PHE A 27 -7.42 6.86 2.55
C PHE A 27 -6.10 7.42 3.06
N GLU A 28 -5.29 6.55 3.65
CA GLU A 28 -4.05 6.95 4.32
C GLU A 28 -2.89 6.00 4.02
N PRO A 29 -1.65 6.50 4.07
CA PRO A 29 -0.46 5.66 3.97
C PRO A 29 -0.44 4.57 5.04
N THR A 30 0.01 3.38 4.66
CA THR A 30 0.20 2.23 5.56
C THR A 30 1.54 2.39 6.29
N ILE A 31 1.63 3.38 7.17
CA ILE A 31 2.84 3.73 7.93
C ILE A 31 2.44 4.00 9.38
N VAL A 32 3.30 3.57 10.30
CA VAL A 32 3.15 3.81 11.74
C VAL A 32 4.47 4.32 12.30
N ALA A 33 4.41 5.38 13.09
CA ALA A 33 5.55 5.92 13.83
C ALA A 33 5.46 5.52 15.31
N TYR A 34 6.59 5.09 15.85
CA TYR A 34 6.74 4.65 17.24
C TYR A 34 7.85 5.40 17.94
N ASP A 35 7.66 5.65 19.23
CA ASP A 35 8.74 5.83 20.17
C ASP A 35 9.43 4.49 20.40
N LEU A 36 10.74 4.41 20.11
CA LEU A 36 11.51 3.17 20.20
C LEU A 36 11.83 2.79 21.65
N ASN A 37 11.80 3.76 22.59
CA ASN A 37 12.07 3.49 23.99
C ASN A 37 10.86 2.86 24.67
N ASP A 38 9.68 3.46 24.46
CA ASP A 38 8.44 3.06 25.13
C ASP A 38 7.56 2.11 24.28
N ASN A 39 7.93 1.86 23.01
CA ASN A 39 7.11 1.13 22.05
C ASN A 39 5.69 1.71 21.90
N LYS A 40 5.55 3.02 22.06
CA LYS A 40 4.29 3.74 21.96
C LYS A 40 4.06 4.24 20.55
N VAL A 41 2.84 4.04 20.02
CA VAL A 41 2.43 4.61 18.74
C VAL A 41 2.34 6.13 18.89
N LEU A 42 3.07 6.86 18.06
CA LEU A 42 3.07 8.33 18.00
C LEU A 42 2.15 8.85 16.90
N ALA A 43 2.20 8.23 15.74
CA ALA A 43 1.42 8.64 14.57
C ALA A 43 1.08 7.46 13.67
N VAL A 44 0.02 7.60 12.86
CA VAL A 44 -0.40 6.62 11.85
C VAL A 44 -0.80 7.39 10.59
N GLY A 45 -0.57 6.79 9.43
CA GLY A 45 -1.03 7.34 8.15
C GLY A 45 -0.19 8.53 7.67
N HIS A 46 -0.86 9.62 7.31
CA HIS A 46 -0.21 10.82 6.76
C HIS A 46 0.82 11.42 7.72
N GLU A 47 0.48 11.57 8.99
CA GLU A 47 1.39 12.11 10.00
C GLU A 47 2.65 11.24 10.14
N ALA A 48 2.50 9.90 10.14
CA ALA A 48 3.64 9.00 10.18
C ALA A 48 4.47 9.04 8.89
N LYS A 49 3.84 9.27 7.71
CA LYS A 49 4.57 9.43 6.42
C LYS A 49 5.47 10.67 6.44
N GLU A 50 5.05 11.77 7.04
CA GLU A 50 5.86 12.99 7.16
C GLU A 50 7.11 12.78 8.03
N MET A 51 7.03 11.86 8.98
CA MET A 51 8.13 11.49 9.88
C MET A 51 9.15 10.56 9.21
N LEU A 52 8.80 9.87 8.13
CA LEU A 52 9.64 8.88 7.47
C LEU A 52 10.96 9.50 6.96
N GLY A 53 12.09 9.00 7.44
CA GLY A 53 13.42 9.50 7.07
C GLY A 53 13.80 10.86 7.66
N ARG A 54 13.00 11.40 8.60
CA ARG A 54 13.22 12.71 9.23
C ARG A 54 13.18 12.67 10.75
N THR A 55 13.09 11.47 11.33
CA THR A 55 12.96 11.27 12.77
C THR A 55 14.32 11.24 13.47
N PRO A 56 14.40 11.71 14.73
CA PRO A 56 15.51 11.42 15.63
C PRO A 56 15.70 9.90 15.82
N ASN A 57 16.84 9.48 16.38
CA ASN A 57 17.18 8.06 16.54
C ASN A 57 16.23 7.29 17.49
N ASP A 58 15.48 7.97 18.30
CA ASP A 58 14.50 7.43 19.26
C ASP A 58 13.09 7.24 18.67
N ILE A 59 12.85 7.73 17.46
CA ILE A 59 11.57 7.56 16.76
C ILE A 59 11.77 6.77 15.46
N GLY A 60 11.05 5.68 15.33
CA GLY A 60 11.01 4.88 14.10
C GLY A 60 9.69 5.02 13.37
N ALA A 61 9.73 5.21 12.04
CA ALA A 61 8.57 5.14 11.18
C ALA A 61 8.69 3.93 10.26
N TYR A 62 7.71 3.02 10.28
CA TYR A 62 7.77 1.72 9.62
C TYR A 62 6.51 1.41 8.83
N ARG A 63 6.68 0.61 7.78
CA ARG A 63 5.56 -0.02 7.05
C ARG A 63 5.25 -1.36 7.73
N PRO A 64 4.06 -1.56 8.33
CA PRO A 64 3.68 -2.80 9.00
C PRO A 64 3.42 -3.95 8.03
N LEU A 65 3.22 -3.65 6.75
CA LEU A 65 2.99 -4.61 5.68
C LEU A 65 4.15 -4.59 4.69
N LYS A 66 4.49 -5.77 4.18
CA LYS A 66 5.46 -5.96 3.11
C LYS A 66 4.92 -6.98 2.11
N ASP A 67 4.98 -6.65 0.83
CA ASP A 67 4.56 -7.55 -0.26
C ASP A 67 3.15 -8.12 -0.06
N GLY A 68 2.20 -7.28 0.41
CA GLY A 68 0.80 -7.64 0.64
C GLY A 68 0.51 -8.41 1.92
N VAL A 69 1.51 -8.69 2.77
CA VAL A 69 1.34 -9.47 4.00
C VAL A 69 1.85 -8.74 5.24
N ILE A 70 1.42 -9.19 6.41
CA ILE A 70 1.86 -8.64 7.70
C ILE A 70 3.35 -8.94 7.90
N ALA A 71 4.17 -7.90 7.97
CA ALA A 71 5.58 -7.98 8.33
C ALA A 71 5.78 -7.80 9.86
N ASP A 72 4.97 -6.94 10.48
CA ASP A 72 4.94 -6.74 11.92
C ASP A 72 3.51 -6.78 12.45
N TYR A 73 3.22 -7.77 13.28
CA TYR A 73 1.88 -8.04 13.81
C TYR A 73 1.40 -6.93 14.76
N LYS A 74 2.28 -6.50 15.69
CA LYS A 74 1.95 -5.51 16.71
C LYS A 74 1.60 -4.16 16.07
N THR A 75 2.42 -3.75 15.13
CA THR A 75 2.25 -2.50 14.36
C THR A 75 1.00 -2.56 13.50
N THR A 76 0.75 -3.68 12.81
CA THR A 76 -0.47 -3.87 12.00
C THR A 76 -1.72 -3.79 12.87
N LYS A 77 -1.74 -4.44 14.04
CA LYS A 77 -2.86 -4.37 14.97
C LYS A 77 -3.12 -2.93 15.43
N ALA A 78 -2.07 -2.20 15.82
CA ALA A 78 -2.21 -0.81 16.26
C ALA A 78 -2.75 0.10 15.14
N MET A 79 -2.28 -0.09 13.92
CA MET A 79 -2.79 0.63 12.75
C MET A 79 -4.27 0.31 12.46
N LEU A 80 -4.65 -0.95 12.48
CA LEU A 80 -6.06 -1.37 12.32
C LEU A 80 -6.94 -0.78 13.42
N GLN A 81 -6.46 -0.77 14.66
CA GLN A 81 -7.17 -0.17 15.80
C GLN A 81 -7.40 1.33 15.58
N TYR A 82 -6.39 2.04 15.10
CA TYR A 82 -6.50 3.46 14.75
C TYR A 82 -7.56 3.68 13.67
N PHE A 83 -7.52 2.95 12.55
CA PHE A 83 -8.48 3.13 11.46
C PHE A 83 -9.90 2.74 11.84
N ILE A 84 -10.08 1.64 12.59
CA ILE A 84 -11.40 1.24 13.11
C ILE A 84 -11.95 2.33 14.03
N SER A 85 -11.15 2.82 14.98
CA SER A 85 -11.56 3.84 15.93
C SER A 85 -11.91 5.17 15.25
N LYS A 86 -11.07 5.62 14.31
CA LYS A 86 -11.29 6.84 13.51
C LYS A 86 -12.61 6.78 12.73
N THR A 87 -12.93 5.60 12.21
CA THR A 87 -14.14 5.36 11.41
C THR A 87 -15.41 5.30 12.25
N LEU A 88 -15.31 4.81 13.46
CA LEU A 88 -16.47 4.60 14.35
C LEU A 88 -16.87 5.87 15.13
N GLY A 89 -15.92 6.75 15.42
CA GLY A 89 -16.09 7.93 16.28
C GLY A 89 -16.18 7.59 17.77
N SER A 90 -16.14 8.61 18.61
CA SER A 90 -15.95 8.50 20.07
C SER A 90 -17.10 7.82 20.86
N PHE A 91 -18.29 7.71 20.28
CA PHE A 91 -19.48 7.17 20.98
C PHE A 91 -19.89 5.76 20.54
N ASN A 92 -18.98 5.00 19.96
CA ASN A 92 -19.38 3.70 19.42
C ASN A 92 -19.23 2.57 20.44
N ILE A 93 -20.36 2.17 21.04
CA ILE A 93 -20.44 1.08 22.03
C ILE A 93 -20.40 -0.30 21.34
N PHE A 94 -20.70 -0.37 20.04
CA PHE A 94 -20.81 -1.63 19.32
C PHE A 94 -19.61 -1.89 18.42
N LYS A 95 -18.95 -3.03 18.63
CA LYS A 95 -17.85 -3.47 17.77
C LYS A 95 -18.38 -3.79 16.34
N PRO A 96 -17.67 -3.37 15.29
CA PRO A 96 -18.08 -3.56 13.90
C PRO A 96 -17.84 -4.99 13.40
N ILE A 97 -18.52 -5.36 12.31
CA ILE A 97 -18.10 -6.46 11.43
C ILE A 97 -17.15 -5.87 10.40
N VAL A 98 -15.98 -6.46 10.25
CA VAL A 98 -14.93 -5.96 9.36
C VAL A 98 -14.61 -6.99 8.28
N ILE A 99 -14.62 -6.54 7.02
CA ILE A 99 -14.10 -7.28 5.87
C ILE A 99 -12.75 -6.66 5.53
N VAL A 100 -11.70 -7.48 5.47
CA VAL A 100 -10.33 -7.04 5.12
C VAL A 100 -9.93 -7.66 3.79
N SER A 101 -9.27 -6.89 2.92
CA SER A 101 -8.65 -7.40 1.70
C SER A 101 -7.40 -8.21 2.02
N GLY A 102 -7.04 -9.10 1.12
CA GLY A 102 -5.75 -9.80 1.15
C GLY A 102 -5.41 -10.39 -0.21
N PRO A 103 -4.12 -10.61 -0.50
CA PRO A 103 -3.66 -11.10 -1.79
C PRO A 103 -4.33 -12.42 -2.20
N ALA A 104 -4.45 -12.66 -3.52
CA ALA A 104 -5.00 -13.92 -4.03
C ALA A 104 -4.19 -15.13 -3.54
N GLY A 105 -2.87 -14.97 -3.42
CA GLY A 105 -1.93 -15.98 -2.97
C GLY A 105 -1.67 -16.06 -1.47
N ILE A 106 -2.50 -15.42 -0.65
CA ILE A 106 -2.32 -15.41 0.82
C ILE A 106 -2.37 -16.83 1.40
N THR A 107 -1.38 -17.18 2.21
CA THR A 107 -1.31 -18.47 2.91
C THR A 107 -2.33 -18.55 4.03
N SER A 108 -2.63 -19.78 4.51
CA SER A 108 -3.54 -20.00 5.64
C SER A 108 -3.05 -19.36 6.94
N THR A 109 -1.73 -19.27 7.13
CA THR A 109 -1.10 -18.65 8.30
C THR A 109 -1.22 -17.12 8.23
N GLU A 110 -0.88 -16.52 7.11
CA GLU A 110 -1.01 -15.08 6.88
C GLU A 110 -2.49 -14.64 6.99
N ARG A 111 -3.41 -15.41 6.39
CA ARG A 111 -4.85 -15.16 6.54
C ARG A 111 -5.29 -15.13 7.99
N ARG A 112 -4.86 -16.10 8.81
CA ARG A 112 -5.17 -16.14 10.25
C ARG A 112 -4.57 -14.93 10.97
N ALA A 113 -3.36 -14.54 10.64
CA ALA A 113 -2.71 -13.36 11.22
C ALA A 113 -3.53 -12.09 10.97
N VAL A 114 -4.01 -11.86 9.74
CA VAL A 114 -4.85 -10.70 9.40
C VAL A 114 -6.17 -10.72 10.15
N ILE A 115 -6.86 -11.88 10.19
CA ILE A 115 -8.13 -12.02 10.91
C ILE A 115 -7.94 -11.76 12.40
N ASN A 116 -6.92 -12.34 13.02
CA ASN A 116 -6.65 -12.17 14.45
C ASN A 116 -6.27 -10.72 14.77
N ALA A 117 -5.39 -10.10 14.00
CA ALA A 117 -5.04 -8.69 14.16
C ALA A 117 -6.27 -7.77 14.08
N THR A 118 -7.21 -8.07 13.18
CA THR A 118 -8.45 -7.31 13.01
C THR A 118 -9.39 -7.49 14.20
N LEU A 119 -9.55 -8.70 14.71
CA LEU A 119 -10.35 -8.99 15.91
C LEU A 119 -9.76 -8.30 17.16
N GLU A 120 -8.44 -8.40 17.36
CA GLU A 120 -7.74 -7.75 18.46
C GLU A 120 -7.73 -6.23 18.33
N ALA A 121 -7.84 -5.68 17.11
CA ALA A 121 -7.99 -4.26 16.85
C ALA A 121 -9.38 -3.71 17.20
N GLY A 122 -10.32 -4.56 17.61
CA GLY A 122 -11.64 -4.16 18.10
C GLY A 122 -12.81 -4.55 17.20
N ALA A 123 -12.61 -5.35 16.17
CA ALA A 123 -13.71 -5.92 15.39
C ALA A 123 -14.48 -6.96 16.24
N ARG A 124 -15.80 -7.05 16.01
CA ARG A 124 -16.64 -8.14 16.55
C ARG A 124 -16.43 -9.43 15.76
N GLU A 125 -16.41 -9.29 14.46
CA GLU A 125 -16.19 -10.36 13.47
C GLU A 125 -15.25 -9.83 12.39
N ALA A 126 -14.37 -10.68 11.89
CA ALA A 126 -13.43 -10.34 10.83
C ALA A 126 -13.45 -11.40 9.72
N TYR A 127 -13.55 -10.94 8.49
CA TYR A 127 -13.55 -11.78 7.29
C TYR A 127 -12.48 -11.29 6.34
N LEU A 128 -11.74 -12.22 5.73
CA LEU A 128 -10.78 -11.89 4.69
C LEU A 128 -11.33 -12.29 3.31
N VAL A 129 -11.32 -11.33 2.38
CA VAL A 129 -11.69 -11.51 0.98
C VAL A 129 -10.48 -11.23 0.10
N ARG A 130 -10.30 -12.03 -0.94
CA ARG A 130 -9.18 -11.87 -1.88
C ARG A 130 -9.32 -10.60 -2.72
N GLU A 131 -8.25 -9.81 -2.83
CA GLU A 131 -8.21 -8.53 -3.51
C GLU A 131 -8.80 -8.54 -4.94
N PRO A 132 -8.49 -9.51 -5.83
CA PRO A 132 -9.05 -9.50 -7.17
C PRO A 132 -10.58 -9.56 -7.21
N ILE A 133 -11.22 -10.23 -6.23
CA ILE A 133 -12.71 -10.26 -6.13
C ILE A 133 -13.23 -8.87 -5.77
N LEU A 134 -12.59 -8.20 -4.81
CA LEU A 134 -12.98 -6.86 -4.38
C LEU A 134 -12.75 -5.83 -5.49
N ALA A 135 -11.63 -5.94 -6.21
CA ALA A 135 -11.30 -5.09 -7.35
C ALA A 135 -12.35 -5.24 -8.48
N ALA A 136 -12.72 -6.48 -8.81
CA ALA A 136 -13.75 -6.75 -9.81
C ALA A 136 -15.12 -6.18 -9.41
N LEU A 137 -15.52 -6.35 -8.15
CA LEU A 137 -16.77 -5.78 -7.62
C LEU A 137 -16.71 -4.24 -7.65
N GLY A 138 -15.61 -3.64 -7.26
CA GLY A 138 -15.42 -2.19 -7.30
C GLY A 138 -15.47 -1.61 -8.71
N ALA A 139 -14.99 -2.36 -9.71
CA ALA A 139 -15.06 -2.02 -11.13
C ALA A 139 -16.44 -2.30 -11.77
N GLY A 140 -17.40 -2.82 -11.00
CA GLY A 140 -18.75 -3.16 -11.51
C GLY A 140 -18.78 -4.37 -12.43
N ILE A 141 -17.79 -5.25 -12.36
CA ILE A 141 -17.72 -6.46 -13.19
C ILE A 141 -18.68 -7.51 -12.65
N PRO A 142 -19.53 -8.14 -13.53
CA PRO A 142 -20.53 -9.12 -13.11
C PRO A 142 -19.88 -10.48 -12.78
N ILE A 143 -19.18 -10.58 -11.67
CA ILE A 143 -18.40 -11.75 -11.27
C ILE A 143 -19.21 -13.03 -11.11
N ASN A 144 -20.54 -12.92 -10.91
CA ASN A 144 -21.42 -14.08 -10.75
C ASN A 144 -21.86 -14.74 -12.06
N SER A 145 -21.45 -14.18 -13.21
CA SER A 145 -21.72 -14.78 -14.51
C SER A 145 -20.84 -16.01 -14.75
N ALA A 146 -21.27 -16.90 -15.65
CA ALA A 146 -20.46 -18.04 -16.08
C ALA A 146 -19.29 -17.63 -17.00
N SER A 147 -19.29 -16.40 -17.49
CA SER A 147 -18.16 -15.85 -18.28
C SER A 147 -16.94 -15.65 -17.40
N GLY A 148 -15.77 -15.96 -17.94
CA GLY A 148 -14.49 -15.64 -17.28
C GLY A 148 -14.16 -14.16 -17.41
N HIS A 149 -13.89 -13.49 -16.28
CA HIS A 149 -13.46 -12.10 -16.24
C HIS A 149 -12.03 -12.04 -15.71
N MET A 150 -11.14 -11.41 -16.47
CA MET A 150 -9.75 -11.22 -16.06
C MET A 150 -9.59 -9.88 -15.36
N ILE A 151 -8.95 -9.90 -14.20
CA ILE A 151 -8.57 -8.72 -13.43
C ILE A 151 -7.05 -8.67 -13.35
N VAL A 152 -6.46 -7.50 -13.62
CA VAL A 152 -5.06 -7.17 -13.33
C VAL A 152 -5.09 -6.11 -12.24
N ASN A 153 -4.53 -6.43 -11.09
CA ASN A 153 -4.42 -5.55 -9.93
C ASN A 153 -2.94 -5.28 -9.64
N ILE A 154 -2.49 -4.04 -9.80
CA ILE A 154 -1.10 -3.64 -9.55
C ILE A 154 -1.11 -2.63 -8.41
N GLY A 155 -0.62 -3.07 -7.25
CA GLY A 155 -0.53 -2.27 -6.04
C GLY A 155 0.86 -1.67 -5.80
N GLY A 156 1.15 -1.35 -4.54
CA GLY A 156 2.49 -0.94 -4.12
C GLY A 156 3.43 -2.12 -3.93
N GLY A 157 2.98 -3.20 -3.29
CA GLY A 157 3.82 -4.38 -2.97
C GLY A 157 3.63 -5.57 -3.89
N THR A 158 2.44 -5.73 -4.50
CA THR A 158 2.06 -6.90 -5.29
C THR A 158 1.43 -6.51 -6.61
N ALA A 159 1.69 -7.30 -7.65
CA ALA A 159 0.95 -7.30 -8.91
C ALA A 159 0.27 -8.67 -9.07
N GLU A 160 -1.04 -8.68 -9.28
CA GLU A 160 -1.86 -9.87 -9.34
C GLU A 160 -2.70 -9.90 -10.61
N VAL A 161 -2.80 -11.09 -11.20
CA VAL A 161 -3.72 -11.37 -12.30
C VAL A 161 -4.63 -12.51 -11.85
N ALA A 162 -5.94 -12.34 -11.98
CA ALA A 162 -6.90 -13.38 -11.63
C ALA A 162 -8.00 -13.49 -12.69
N VAL A 163 -8.44 -14.71 -12.95
CA VAL A 163 -9.66 -15.01 -13.71
C VAL A 163 -10.77 -15.39 -12.74
N ILE A 164 -11.90 -14.68 -12.82
CA ILE A 164 -13.05 -14.85 -11.95
C ILE A 164 -14.24 -15.33 -12.79
N SER A 165 -14.94 -16.34 -12.30
CA SER A 165 -16.17 -16.87 -12.88
C SER A 165 -17.05 -17.43 -11.76
N LEU A 166 -18.37 -17.28 -11.85
CA LEU A 166 -19.36 -17.76 -10.87
C LEU A 166 -19.03 -17.36 -9.42
N GLY A 167 -18.53 -16.12 -9.23
CA GLY A 167 -18.17 -15.57 -7.92
C GLY A 167 -16.88 -16.10 -7.31
N GLY A 168 -16.13 -16.98 -8.00
CA GLY A 168 -14.90 -17.59 -7.52
C GLY A 168 -13.70 -17.29 -8.41
N ILE A 169 -12.49 -17.33 -7.82
CA ILE A 169 -11.23 -17.26 -8.57
C ILE A 169 -10.96 -18.64 -9.16
N VAL A 170 -10.92 -18.72 -10.49
CA VAL A 170 -10.64 -19.94 -11.26
C VAL A 170 -9.14 -20.16 -11.42
N SER A 171 -8.42 -19.07 -11.70
CA SER A 171 -6.95 -19.09 -11.85
C SER A 171 -6.40 -17.74 -11.40
N TRP A 172 -5.18 -17.75 -10.89
CA TRP A 172 -4.48 -16.54 -10.47
C TRP A 172 -2.98 -16.69 -10.54
N ALA A 173 -2.29 -15.56 -10.70
CA ALA A 173 -0.86 -15.43 -10.51
C ALA A 173 -0.60 -14.15 -9.70
N SER A 174 0.42 -14.17 -8.86
CA SER A 174 0.83 -13.04 -8.04
C SER A 174 2.34 -12.89 -8.05
N LEU A 175 2.80 -11.65 -8.21
CA LEU A 175 4.20 -11.28 -8.17
C LEU A 175 4.42 -10.28 -7.03
N ARG A 176 5.55 -10.38 -6.35
CA ARG A 176 6.00 -9.40 -5.34
C ARG A 176 6.84 -8.29 -5.97
N ILE A 177 6.42 -7.88 -7.17
CA ILE A 177 7.00 -6.79 -7.95
C ILE A 177 5.86 -5.85 -8.31
N ALA A 178 5.92 -4.61 -7.83
CA ALA A 178 4.90 -3.60 -8.07
C ALA A 178 5.48 -2.20 -7.78
N GLY A 179 4.64 -1.20 -7.49
CA GLY A 179 5.02 0.19 -7.40
C GLY A 179 6.24 0.51 -6.54
N ASN A 180 6.40 -0.16 -5.38
CA ASN A 180 7.54 0.07 -4.50
C ASN A 180 8.88 -0.41 -5.12
N LYS A 181 8.84 -1.51 -5.90
CA LYS A 181 10.02 -1.98 -6.62
C LYS A 181 10.42 -1.04 -7.74
N PHE A 182 9.46 -0.40 -8.38
CA PHE A 182 9.73 0.65 -9.36
C PHE A 182 10.37 1.89 -8.71
N ASP A 183 9.94 2.27 -7.50
CA ASP A 183 10.54 3.37 -6.75
C ASP A 183 12.00 3.04 -6.37
N GLU A 184 12.27 1.82 -5.89
CA GLU A 184 13.63 1.33 -5.61
C GLU A 184 14.50 1.38 -6.87
N ALA A 185 13.98 0.91 -8.01
CA ALA A 185 14.70 0.89 -9.28
C ALA A 185 15.02 2.31 -9.79
N ILE A 186 14.09 3.25 -9.67
CA ILE A 186 14.30 4.66 -10.03
C ILE A 186 15.37 5.27 -9.13
N ALA A 187 15.32 5.05 -7.82
CA ALA A 187 16.32 5.58 -6.89
C ALA A 187 17.72 5.02 -7.19
N GLU A 188 17.81 3.72 -7.51
CA GLU A 188 19.07 3.08 -7.88
C GLU A 188 19.63 3.59 -9.22
N TYR A 189 18.74 3.80 -10.22
CA TYR A 189 19.11 4.39 -11.50
C TYR A 189 19.69 5.80 -11.33
N VAL A 190 19.00 6.66 -10.57
CA VAL A 190 19.46 8.02 -10.29
C VAL A 190 20.82 7.99 -9.57
N LYS A 191 20.99 7.09 -8.62
CA LYS A 191 22.26 6.90 -7.92
C LYS A 191 23.40 6.50 -8.87
N LYS A 192 23.15 5.52 -9.75
CA LYS A 192 24.16 5.01 -10.69
C LYS A 192 24.53 6.02 -11.78
N LYS A 193 23.51 6.66 -12.38
CA LYS A 193 23.72 7.52 -13.52
C LYS A 193 24.18 8.94 -13.16
N TYR A 194 23.62 9.48 -12.07
CA TYR A 194 23.83 10.87 -11.69
C TYR A 194 24.66 11.05 -10.44
N ASN A 195 25.10 9.95 -9.79
CA ASN A 195 25.80 9.97 -8.50
C ASN A 195 25.02 10.79 -7.44
N LEU A 196 23.68 10.65 -7.45
CA LEU A 196 22.75 11.42 -6.62
C LEU A 196 21.90 10.46 -5.78
N ALA A 197 21.90 10.61 -4.46
CA ALA A 197 21.03 9.86 -3.58
C ALA A 197 19.68 10.57 -3.44
N ILE A 198 18.59 9.85 -3.74
CA ILE A 198 17.21 10.30 -3.52
C ILE A 198 16.49 9.35 -2.56
N GLY A 199 15.52 9.89 -1.80
CA GLY A 199 14.67 9.09 -0.93
C GLY A 199 13.49 8.45 -1.67
N GLU A 200 12.85 7.46 -1.02
CA GLU A 200 11.68 6.75 -1.54
C GLU A 200 10.56 7.70 -1.98
N GLN A 201 10.25 8.72 -1.19
CA GLN A 201 9.20 9.71 -1.54
C GLN A 201 9.51 10.50 -2.82
N THR A 202 10.79 10.79 -3.07
CA THR A 202 11.21 11.47 -4.30
C THR A 202 11.10 10.54 -5.49
N ALA A 203 11.50 9.28 -5.35
CA ALA A 203 11.36 8.27 -6.40
C ALA A 203 9.89 7.99 -6.73
N GLU A 204 9.03 7.85 -5.71
CA GLU A 204 7.57 7.72 -5.89
C GLU A 204 6.99 8.92 -6.67
N LYS A 205 7.40 10.13 -6.32
CA LYS A 205 6.98 11.35 -7.03
C LYS A 205 7.39 11.32 -8.49
N VAL A 206 8.63 10.98 -8.80
CA VAL A 206 9.13 10.84 -10.18
C VAL A 206 8.31 9.81 -10.95
N LYS A 207 8.06 8.63 -10.35
CA LYS A 207 7.22 7.57 -10.95
C LYS A 207 5.82 8.10 -11.30
N ILE A 208 5.18 8.83 -10.39
CA ILE A 208 3.81 9.34 -10.58
C ILE A 208 3.78 10.44 -11.66
N GLU A 209 4.76 11.34 -11.67
CA GLU A 209 4.76 12.51 -12.57
C GLU A 209 5.14 12.16 -14.00
N ILE A 210 6.18 11.33 -14.18
CA ILE A 210 6.75 11.06 -15.51
C ILE A 210 6.93 9.58 -15.83
N GLY A 211 6.36 8.66 -15.01
CA GLY A 211 6.49 7.21 -15.19
C GLY A 211 5.92 6.74 -16.51
N SER A 212 6.66 5.87 -17.19
CA SER A 212 6.23 5.19 -18.40
C SER A 212 6.83 3.79 -18.47
N ALA A 213 6.06 2.80 -18.93
CA ALA A 213 6.55 1.44 -19.15
C ALA A 213 7.30 1.30 -20.49
N VAL A 214 7.16 2.26 -21.39
CA VAL A 214 7.74 2.25 -22.74
C VAL A 214 8.32 3.60 -23.10
N ASN A 215 9.30 3.62 -24.01
CA ASN A 215 9.87 4.84 -24.52
C ASN A 215 8.82 5.68 -25.25
N GLN A 216 8.77 6.95 -24.93
CA GLN A 216 7.86 7.91 -25.52
C GLN A 216 8.58 8.87 -26.48
N LYS A 217 7.90 9.25 -27.59
CA LYS A 217 8.44 10.27 -28.54
C LYS A 217 8.47 11.66 -27.87
N ASN A 218 7.38 12.02 -27.18
CA ASN A 218 7.27 13.26 -26.41
C ASN A 218 7.61 12.95 -24.96
N LYS A 219 8.83 13.23 -24.55
CA LYS A 219 9.32 12.96 -23.21
C LYS A 219 8.71 13.96 -22.21
N LEU A 220 8.15 13.45 -21.12
CA LEU A 220 7.85 14.25 -19.95
C LEU A 220 9.15 14.43 -19.16
N GLU A 221 9.31 15.58 -18.50
CA GLU A 221 10.48 15.89 -17.69
C GLU A 221 10.07 16.39 -16.32
N CYS A 222 10.86 16.06 -15.29
CA CYS A 222 10.72 16.62 -13.96
C CYS A 222 12.07 16.92 -13.31
N GLU A 223 12.08 17.87 -12.40
CA GLU A 223 13.23 18.18 -11.57
C GLU A 223 13.29 17.20 -10.38
N VAL A 224 14.46 16.59 -10.20
CA VAL A 224 14.72 15.63 -9.13
C VAL A 224 15.82 16.19 -8.24
N ARG A 225 15.50 16.41 -6.96
CA ARG A 225 16.43 16.92 -5.95
C ARG A 225 16.89 15.81 -5.02
N GLY A 226 18.19 15.74 -4.80
CA GLY A 226 18.80 14.74 -3.92
C GLY A 226 20.10 15.24 -3.29
N ARG A 227 20.80 14.32 -2.62
CA ARG A 227 22.12 14.55 -2.06
C ARG A 227 23.18 14.03 -3.02
N ASP A 228 24.05 14.91 -3.48
CA ASP A 228 25.25 14.53 -4.26
C ASP A 228 26.16 13.63 -3.41
N LEU A 229 26.58 12.50 -3.98
CA LEU A 229 27.35 11.50 -3.22
C LEU A 229 28.83 11.84 -3.07
N ASP A 230 29.39 12.74 -3.94
CA ASP A 230 30.78 13.16 -3.83
C ASP A 230 30.92 14.31 -2.82
N THR A 231 30.03 15.31 -2.92
CA THR A 231 30.13 16.52 -2.09
C THR A 231 29.31 16.48 -0.82
N GLY A 232 28.29 15.59 -0.75
CA GLY A 232 27.31 15.52 0.34
C GLY A 232 26.27 16.65 0.31
N LEU A 233 26.36 17.59 -0.62
CA LEU A 233 25.49 18.76 -0.71
C LEU A 233 24.20 18.47 -1.51
N PRO A 234 23.11 19.24 -1.30
CA PRO A 234 21.93 19.18 -2.14
C PRO A 234 22.25 19.53 -3.59
N ARG A 235 21.74 18.74 -4.54
CA ARG A 235 21.84 18.97 -5.98
C ARG A 235 20.53 18.61 -6.69
N SER A 236 20.19 19.33 -7.74
CA SER A 236 19.07 19.02 -8.62
C SER A 236 19.57 18.52 -9.98
N ILE A 237 18.78 17.62 -10.58
CA ILE A 237 18.96 17.14 -11.96
C ILE A 237 17.60 17.19 -12.68
N THR A 238 17.61 17.14 -14.00
CA THR A 238 16.41 16.90 -14.80
C THR A 238 16.40 15.45 -15.25
N MET A 239 15.27 14.76 -15.03
CA MET A 239 15.03 13.39 -15.45
C MET A 239 13.83 13.32 -16.38
N ASN A 240 13.85 12.43 -17.37
CA ASN A 240 12.77 12.27 -18.34
C ASN A 240 12.10 10.89 -18.29
N SER A 241 10.90 10.79 -18.91
CA SER A 241 10.08 9.56 -18.89
C SER A 241 10.77 8.34 -19.50
N ASN A 242 11.68 8.51 -20.47
CA ASN A 242 12.40 7.37 -21.07
C ASN A 242 13.47 6.82 -20.12
N GLU A 243 14.03 7.66 -19.27
CA GLU A 243 14.96 7.23 -18.22
C GLU A 243 14.22 6.44 -17.12
N VAL A 244 12.97 6.83 -16.82
CA VAL A 244 12.12 6.03 -15.93
C VAL A 244 11.80 4.67 -16.56
N ALA A 245 11.43 4.65 -17.85
CA ALA A 245 11.18 3.39 -18.57
C ALA A 245 12.42 2.48 -18.57
N GLU A 246 13.61 3.05 -18.78
CA GLU A 246 14.89 2.32 -18.69
C GLU A 246 15.12 1.77 -17.27
N ALA A 247 14.91 2.59 -16.24
CA ALA A 247 15.11 2.20 -14.85
C ALA A 247 14.26 0.99 -14.43
N ILE A 248 12.99 0.96 -14.87
CA ILE A 248 12.03 -0.08 -14.47
C ILE A 248 11.95 -1.27 -15.43
N SER A 249 12.67 -1.25 -16.55
CA SER A 249 12.58 -2.26 -17.63
C SER A 249 12.94 -3.68 -17.21
N GLY A 250 13.64 -3.85 -16.09
CA GLY A 250 14.03 -5.17 -15.56
C GLY A 250 13.03 -5.78 -14.57
N HIS A 251 11.89 -5.12 -14.34
CA HIS A 251 10.92 -5.49 -13.27
C HIS A 251 9.55 -5.87 -13.78
#